data_764051555ad8efda4ba4972b950fd4e1
#
_entry.id   764051555ad8efda4ba4972b950fd4e1
#
_cell.length_a   1.000
_cell.length_b   1.000
_cell.length_c   1.000
_cell.angle_alpha   90.00
_cell.angle_beta   90.00
_cell.angle_gamma   90.00
#
_symmetry.space_group_name_H-M   'P 1'
#
loop_
_entity.id
_entity.type
_entity.pdbx_description
1 polymer ?
#
loop_
_entity_poly.entity_id
_entity_poly.type
_entity_poly.pdbx_seq_one_letter_code
_entity_poly.pdbx_strand_id
1 'polypeptide(L)'
;MLKFICYPKCTTCQRAKKWLDDNRIEYELRDIKLDNPTLEELTEWCNKSGLPIKKFFNTSGLLYKSLDLKNKLPGMSEDEMLKLLATDGMLVKRPLLIGDNFVLVGFKEVEWYEFVR
;
A
#
# COMPACT_ATOMS: atom_id res chain seq x y z
N MET A 1 10.79 -13.70 -0.37
CA MET A 1 11.23 -12.48 -1.06
C MET A 1 10.25 -11.36 -0.79
N LEU A 2 10.76 -10.16 -0.63
CA LEU A 2 9.92 -8.97 -0.44
C LEU A 2 9.13 -8.67 -1.70
N LYS A 3 7.89 -8.20 -1.52
CA LYS A 3 7.09 -7.67 -2.62
C LYS A 3 6.99 -6.16 -2.46
N PHE A 4 7.44 -5.44 -3.47
CA PHE A 4 7.36 -3.98 -3.50
C PHE A 4 6.26 -3.57 -4.46
N ILE A 5 5.17 -3.03 -3.90
CA ILE A 5 3.97 -2.69 -4.66
C ILE A 5 3.91 -1.18 -4.78
N CYS A 6 4.01 -0.69 -6.00
CA CYS A 6 4.17 0.74 -6.23
C CYS A 6 3.47 1.18 -7.53
N TYR A 7 3.36 2.49 -7.69
CA TYR A 7 2.93 3.11 -8.93
C TYR A 7 4.15 3.84 -9.52
N PRO A 8 4.59 3.47 -10.74
CA PRO A 8 5.84 4.02 -11.30
C PRO A 8 5.88 5.55 -11.41
N LYS A 9 4.73 6.21 -11.56
CA LYS A 9 4.64 7.67 -11.69
C LYS A 9 4.55 8.39 -10.33
N CYS A 10 4.53 7.66 -9.23
CA CYS A 10 4.45 8.24 -7.89
C CYS A 10 5.85 8.59 -7.39
N THR A 11 6.07 9.85 -7.01
CA THR A 11 7.40 10.29 -6.55
C THR A 11 7.84 9.60 -5.28
N THR A 12 6.92 9.34 -4.35
CA THR A 12 7.23 8.59 -3.13
C THR A 12 7.67 7.17 -3.46
N CYS A 13 7.00 6.52 -4.42
CA CYS A 13 7.38 5.19 -4.89
C CYS A 13 8.76 5.19 -5.52
N GLN A 14 9.08 6.22 -6.31
CA GLN A 14 10.38 6.35 -6.94
C GLN A 14 11.50 6.49 -5.90
N ARG A 15 11.28 7.27 -4.85
CA ARG A 15 12.23 7.42 -3.76
C ARG A 15 12.42 6.11 -2.99
N ALA A 16 11.34 5.40 -2.74
CA ALA A 16 11.38 4.11 -2.06
C ALA A 16 12.16 3.07 -2.89
N LYS A 17 11.90 3.03 -4.20
CA LYS A 17 12.60 2.12 -5.10
C LYS A 17 14.11 2.41 -5.10
N LYS A 18 14.47 3.70 -5.19
CA LYS A 18 15.86 4.11 -5.14
C LYS A 18 16.54 3.66 -3.85
N TRP A 19 15.84 3.83 -2.73
CA TRP A 19 16.37 3.40 -1.42
C TRP A 19 16.62 1.89 -1.37
N LEU A 20 15.67 1.09 -1.88
CA LEU A 20 15.82 -0.36 -1.94
C LEU A 20 17.03 -0.76 -2.81
N ASP A 21 17.13 -0.15 -3.98
CA ASP A 21 18.22 -0.44 -4.93
C ASP A 21 19.59 -0.01 -4.35
N ASP A 22 19.66 1.17 -3.74
CA ASP A 22 20.90 1.68 -3.13
C ASP A 22 21.37 0.80 -1.97
N ASN A 23 20.44 0.20 -1.24
CA ASN A 23 20.74 -0.70 -0.13
C ASN A 23 20.87 -2.16 -0.58
N ARG A 24 20.81 -2.42 -1.87
CA ARG A 24 20.98 -3.76 -2.47
C ARG A 24 19.98 -4.78 -1.91
N ILE A 25 18.76 -4.34 -1.68
CA ILE A 25 17.70 -5.19 -1.16
C ILE A 25 16.93 -5.78 -2.36
N GLU A 26 16.82 -7.10 -2.38
CA GLU A 26 16.09 -7.80 -3.43
C GLU A 26 14.59 -7.75 -3.15
N TYR A 27 13.81 -7.54 -4.20
CA TYR A 27 12.36 -7.48 -4.10
C TYR A 27 11.72 -7.84 -5.44
N GLU A 28 10.46 -8.27 -5.37
CA GLU A 28 9.63 -8.50 -6.53
C GLU A 28 8.80 -7.23 -6.75
N LEU A 29 8.90 -6.63 -7.93
CA LEU A 29 8.20 -5.40 -8.28
C LEU A 29 6.81 -5.70 -8.81
N ARG A 30 5.80 -4.97 -8.31
CA ARG A 30 4.43 -5.11 -8.79
C ARG A 30 3.81 -3.72 -8.99
N ASP A 31 3.23 -3.48 -10.16
CA ASP A 31 2.53 -2.24 -10.47
C ASP A 31 1.14 -2.28 -9.85
N ILE A 32 0.86 -1.37 -8.93
CA ILE A 32 -0.38 -1.36 -8.17
C ILE A 32 -1.60 -1.04 -9.02
N LYS A 33 -1.40 -0.34 -10.13
CA LYS A 33 -2.49 0.02 -11.04
C LYS A 33 -2.82 -1.09 -12.02
N LEU A 34 -1.79 -1.67 -12.64
CA LEU A 34 -1.97 -2.70 -13.66
C LEU A 34 -2.30 -4.07 -13.07
N ASP A 35 -1.82 -4.32 -11.87
CA ASP A 35 -2.00 -5.59 -11.16
C ASP A 35 -2.44 -5.25 -9.73
N ASN A 36 -3.66 -4.72 -9.62
CA ASN A 36 -4.16 -4.23 -8.35
C ASN A 36 -4.33 -5.34 -7.32
N PRO A 37 -4.15 -5.03 -6.04
CA PRO A 37 -4.33 -6.01 -4.98
C PRO A 37 -5.72 -6.62 -4.97
N THR A 38 -5.78 -7.92 -4.72
CA THR A 38 -7.06 -8.65 -4.58
C THR A 38 -7.64 -8.45 -3.18
N LEU A 39 -8.92 -8.78 -3.03
CA LEU A 39 -9.57 -8.76 -1.72
C LEU A 39 -8.85 -9.65 -0.72
N GLU A 40 -8.42 -10.85 -1.14
CA GLU A 40 -7.72 -11.79 -0.29
C GLU A 40 -6.37 -11.24 0.17
N GLU A 41 -5.61 -10.66 -0.76
CA GLU A 41 -4.32 -10.05 -0.44
C GLU A 41 -4.48 -8.88 0.52
N LEU A 42 -5.43 -7.99 0.27
CA LEU A 42 -5.67 -6.84 1.13
C LEU A 42 -6.08 -7.25 2.54
N THR A 43 -6.91 -8.28 2.65
CA THR A 43 -7.31 -8.83 3.95
C THR A 43 -6.10 -9.34 4.72
N GLU A 44 -5.26 -10.12 4.07
CA GLU A 44 -4.03 -10.66 4.67
C GLU A 44 -3.07 -9.54 5.06
N TRP A 45 -2.83 -8.59 4.15
CA TRP A 45 -1.88 -7.51 4.39
C TRP A 45 -2.34 -6.57 5.51
N CYS A 46 -3.63 -6.26 5.56
CA CYS A 46 -4.18 -5.43 6.63
C CYS A 46 -4.00 -6.11 7.99
N ASN A 47 -4.30 -7.39 8.07
CA ASN A 47 -4.13 -8.17 9.30
C ASN A 47 -2.65 -8.22 9.72
N LYS A 48 -1.77 -8.49 8.77
CA LYS A 48 -0.33 -8.59 9.03
C LYS A 48 0.27 -7.24 9.43
N SER A 49 -0.26 -6.13 8.91
CA SER A 49 0.27 -4.80 9.20
C SER A 49 -0.03 -4.32 10.62
N GLY A 50 -1.09 -4.82 11.23
CA GLY A 50 -1.56 -4.34 12.52
C GLY A 50 -2.15 -2.93 12.47
N LEU A 51 -2.35 -2.37 11.29
CA LEU A 51 -2.88 -1.02 11.11
C LEU A 51 -4.39 -1.06 10.81
N PRO A 52 -5.10 0.04 11.15
CA PRO A 52 -6.50 0.18 10.72
C PRO A 52 -6.59 0.19 9.17
N ILE A 53 -7.68 -0.37 8.64
CA ILE A 53 -7.87 -0.48 7.19
C ILE A 53 -7.81 0.89 6.50
N LYS A 54 -8.31 1.94 7.12
CA LYS A 54 -8.28 3.28 6.51
C LYS A 54 -6.86 3.78 6.24
N LYS A 55 -5.84 3.24 6.89
CA LYS A 55 -4.44 3.60 6.60
C LYS A 55 -3.98 3.08 5.24
N PHE A 56 -4.71 2.13 4.67
CA PHE A 56 -4.43 1.59 3.34
C PHE A 56 -5.04 2.41 2.21
N PHE A 57 -5.81 3.45 2.52
CA PHE A 57 -6.38 4.33 1.50
C PHE A 57 -5.40 5.45 1.14
N ASN A 58 -5.33 5.75 -0.15
CA ASN A 58 -4.54 6.87 -0.66
C ASN A 58 -5.36 8.16 -0.53
N THR A 59 -5.25 8.81 0.63
CA THR A 59 -6.07 9.97 0.98
C THR A 59 -5.78 11.22 0.15
N SER A 60 -4.62 11.29 -0.48
CA SER A 60 -4.26 12.42 -1.36
C SER A 60 -4.57 12.15 -2.83
N GLY A 61 -5.13 10.99 -3.16
CA GLY A 61 -5.43 10.61 -4.53
C GLY A 61 -6.71 11.24 -5.06
N LEU A 62 -6.77 11.38 -6.38
CA LEU A 62 -7.94 11.95 -7.06
C LEU A 62 -9.19 11.10 -6.85
N LEU A 63 -9.05 9.78 -6.90
CA LEU A 63 -10.16 8.85 -6.75
C LEU A 63 -10.77 8.93 -5.35
N TYR A 64 -9.92 9.01 -4.33
CA TYR A 64 -10.35 9.20 -2.95
C TYR A 64 -11.21 10.46 -2.81
N LYS A 65 -10.77 11.54 -3.42
CA LYS A 65 -11.48 12.82 -3.37
C LYS A 65 -12.76 12.79 -4.19
N SER A 66 -12.71 12.26 -5.41
CA SER A 66 -13.88 12.21 -6.29
C SER A 66 -15.00 11.34 -5.77
N LEU A 67 -14.67 10.28 -5.02
CA LEU A 67 -15.65 9.40 -4.39
C LEU A 67 -16.10 9.90 -3.01
N ASP A 68 -15.58 11.03 -2.55
CA ASP A 68 -15.91 11.63 -1.25
C ASP A 68 -15.69 10.64 -0.09
N LEU A 69 -14.59 9.91 -0.13
CA LEU A 69 -14.32 8.86 0.85
C LEU A 69 -14.05 9.40 2.24
N LYS A 70 -13.54 10.62 2.36
CA LYS A 70 -13.35 11.27 3.65
C LYS A 70 -14.64 11.26 4.47
N ASN A 71 -15.78 11.49 3.81
CA ASN A 71 -17.09 11.53 4.47
C ASN A 71 -17.77 10.15 4.50
N LYS A 72 -17.45 9.26 3.57
CA LYS A 72 -18.10 7.95 3.46
C LYS A 72 -17.46 6.86 4.31
N LEU A 73 -16.13 6.87 4.45
CA LEU A 73 -15.43 5.82 5.19
C LEU A 73 -15.91 5.62 6.63
N PRO A 74 -16.21 6.69 7.40
CA PRO A 74 -16.66 6.49 8.78
C PRO A 74 -17.93 5.66 8.91
N GLY A 75 -18.77 5.61 7.87
CA GLY A 75 -20.01 4.82 7.86
C GLY A 75 -19.84 3.43 7.25
N MET A 76 -18.64 3.07 6.80
CA MET A 76 -18.39 1.79 6.15
C MET A 76 -17.83 0.76 7.12
N SER A 77 -18.25 -0.50 6.93
CA SER A 77 -17.64 -1.62 7.65
C SER A 77 -16.25 -1.92 7.11
N GLU A 78 -15.46 -2.67 7.88
CA GLU A 78 -14.13 -3.10 7.43
C GLU A 78 -14.23 -3.92 6.14
N ASP A 79 -15.22 -4.78 6.04
CA ASP A 79 -15.46 -5.62 4.87
C ASP A 79 -15.74 -4.76 3.63
N GLU A 80 -16.58 -3.74 3.79
CA GLU A 80 -16.89 -2.80 2.71
C GLU A 80 -15.66 -2.02 2.27
N MET A 81 -14.83 -1.59 3.22
CA MET A 81 -13.58 -0.89 2.92
C MET A 81 -12.61 -1.76 2.12
N LEU A 82 -12.44 -3.03 2.53
CA LEU A 82 -11.55 -3.95 1.83
C LEU A 82 -12.03 -4.22 0.40
N LYS A 83 -13.33 -4.42 0.24
CA LYS A 83 -13.92 -4.62 -1.09
C LYS A 83 -13.71 -3.40 -1.99
N LEU A 84 -13.86 -2.22 -1.43
CA LEU A 84 -13.64 -0.97 -2.17
C LEU A 84 -12.18 -0.85 -2.62
N LEU A 85 -11.23 -1.10 -1.72
CA LEU A 85 -9.80 -1.06 -2.06
C LEU A 85 -9.45 -2.03 -3.19
N ALA A 86 -10.11 -3.19 -3.22
CA ALA A 86 -9.87 -4.21 -4.24
C ALA A 86 -10.38 -3.82 -5.62
N THR A 87 -11.21 -2.79 -5.74
CA THR A 87 -11.76 -2.36 -7.03
C THR A 87 -10.79 -1.58 -7.89
N ASP A 88 -9.80 -0.90 -7.27
CA ASP A 88 -8.87 -0.05 -8.02
C ASP A 88 -7.61 0.19 -7.20
N GLY A 89 -6.47 -0.16 -7.77
CA GLY A 89 -5.18 0.03 -7.11
C GLY A 89 -4.85 1.47 -6.79
N MET A 90 -5.45 2.42 -7.52
CA MET A 90 -5.22 3.84 -7.26
C MET A 90 -5.87 4.33 -5.97
N LEU A 91 -6.78 3.54 -5.38
CA LEU A 91 -7.34 3.81 -4.06
C LEU A 91 -6.38 3.42 -2.94
N VAL A 92 -5.41 2.58 -3.24
CA VAL A 92 -4.52 1.99 -2.23
C VAL A 92 -3.33 2.90 -1.97
N LYS A 93 -3.02 3.08 -0.70
CA LYS A 93 -1.82 3.81 -0.25
C LYS A 93 -0.57 3.12 -0.78
N ARG A 94 0.37 3.89 -1.27
CA ARG A 94 1.59 3.37 -1.88
C ARG A 94 2.83 4.17 -1.48
N PRO A 95 3.98 3.52 -1.50
CA PRO A 95 4.20 2.10 -1.80
C PRO A 95 3.78 1.20 -0.63
N LEU A 96 3.61 -0.10 -0.94
CA LEU A 96 3.49 -1.14 0.07
C LEU A 96 4.72 -2.02 -0.01
N LEU A 97 5.25 -2.42 1.14
CA LEU A 97 6.34 -3.39 1.19
C LEU A 97 5.88 -4.58 2.00
N ILE A 98 5.77 -5.73 1.34
CA ILE A 98 5.23 -6.96 1.92
C ILE A 98 6.37 -7.92 2.21
N GLY A 99 6.61 -8.19 3.47
CA GLY A 99 7.56 -9.22 3.91
C GLY A 99 6.83 -10.44 4.42
N ASP A 100 7.60 -11.43 4.87
CA ASP A 100 7.02 -12.66 5.42
C ASP A 100 6.25 -12.39 6.73
N ASN A 101 6.77 -11.48 7.55
CA ASN A 101 6.23 -11.21 8.88
C ASN A 101 5.80 -9.76 9.09
N PHE A 102 5.77 -8.94 8.04
CA PHE A 102 5.42 -7.53 8.18
C PHE A 102 4.82 -6.98 6.88
N VAL A 103 4.08 -5.89 7.02
CA VAL A 103 3.59 -5.09 5.89
C VAL A 103 3.81 -3.63 6.28
N LEU A 104 4.54 -2.91 5.43
CA LEU A 104 4.80 -1.48 5.62
C LEU A 104 3.98 -0.68 4.61
N VAL A 105 3.33 0.38 5.07
CA VAL A 105 2.44 1.22 4.27
C VAL A 105 3.02 2.61 4.16
N GLY A 106 3.26 3.06 2.93
CA GLY A 106 3.98 4.30 2.68
C GLY A 106 5.47 4.10 2.85
N PHE A 107 6.24 5.14 2.55
CA PHE A 107 7.69 5.06 2.66
C PHE A 107 8.19 5.95 3.80
N LYS A 108 8.67 5.32 4.86
CA LYS A 108 9.36 5.97 5.98
C LYS A 108 10.71 5.27 6.09
N GLU A 109 11.76 5.96 5.74
CA GLU A 109 13.09 5.38 5.62
C GLU A 109 13.56 4.70 6.90
N VAL A 110 13.34 5.33 8.06
CA VAL A 110 13.70 4.76 9.37
C VAL A 110 12.97 3.46 9.62
N GLU A 111 11.66 3.43 9.34
CA GLU A 111 10.85 2.23 9.50
C GLU A 111 11.31 1.10 8.59
N TRP A 112 11.55 1.42 7.32
CA TRP A 112 12.00 0.43 6.35
C TRP A 112 13.37 -0.13 6.73
N TYR A 113 14.26 0.75 7.21
CA TYR A 113 15.58 0.32 7.67
C TYR A 113 15.47 -0.73 8.79
N GLU A 114 14.58 -0.51 9.76
CA GLU A 114 14.40 -1.43 10.88
C GLU A 114 13.91 -2.82 10.45
N PHE A 115 13.05 -2.88 9.43
CA PHE A 115 12.44 -4.14 9.01
C PHE A 115 13.21 -4.91 7.96
N VAL A 116 13.98 -4.24 7.10
CA VAL A 116 14.63 -4.91 5.96
C VAL A 116 16.15 -4.88 6.00
N ARG A 117 16.70 -4.20 6.98
CA ARG A 117 18.14 -4.16 7.21
C ARG A 117 18.48 -4.69 8.60
#